data_39213eed6e85020c7d9d6311305e05fe
#
_entry.id   39213eed6e85020c7d9d6311305e05fe
#
_cell.length_a   1.000
_cell.length_b   1.000
_cell.length_c   1.000
_cell.angle_alpha   90.00
_cell.angle_beta   90.00
_cell.angle_gamma   90.00
#
_symmetry.space_group_name_H-M   'P 1'
#
loop_
_entity.id
_entity.type
_entity.pdbx_description
1 polymer ?
#
loop_
_entity_poly.entity_id
_entity_poly.type
_entity_poly.pdbx_seq_one_letter_code
_entity_poly.pdbx_strand_id
1 'polypeptide(L)'
;MRLMHLRLIFTCFLTAGLACAQGPRIGTIDFYGLRKVTEAKVRKALAVSEGGVLPSSKADVEERIEKLPGVVEAHLEAACCDDAGKAILYVGIEEKGAAHYNYRPPPTGDAALPAEIVPVYARFLGAVAVASRSGHVAEDLTHGHSLMSDPDVRALQEQFVGFAAKYTDDLRKVIRNGPNEEQRAIAAYVIGYAPRKETVVSDLQYALQDPDDTVRNNAMRSLAAFAVLQRKQPDSEIKISPTWFIEMLNSIIWGDRNNAAVALVTLTDSREETVLEQLRERALPALAEMAGWKHLPHALPAYILQGRACGMKEEALQDAWSKGERMAVIKKLTAAASK
;
A
#
# COMPACT_ATOMS: atom_id res chain seq x y z
N MET A 1 50.41 40.23 -55.29
CA MET A 1 50.41 39.90 -53.84
C MET A 1 49.04 39.37 -53.47
N ARG A 2 48.89 38.07 -53.41
CA ARG A 2 47.56 37.37 -53.08
C ARG A 2 47.72 36.78 -51.67
N LEU A 3 46.93 37.31 -50.73
CA LEU A 3 46.78 36.66 -49.41
C LEU A 3 45.95 35.39 -49.52
N MET A 4 46.55 34.29 -49.14
CA MET A 4 45.88 32.99 -48.96
C MET A 4 45.22 32.93 -47.60
N HIS A 5 43.88 32.83 -47.55
CA HIS A 5 43.13 32.59 -46.32
C HIS A 5 43.03 31.10 -46.04
N LEU A 6 43.73 30.67 -45.01
CA LEU A 6 43.65 29.30 -44.48
C LEU A 6 42.41 29.18 -43.60
N ARG A 7 41.40 28.43 -44.10
CA ARG A 7 40.19 28.09 -43.32
C ARG A 7 40.51 26.85 -42.48
N LEU A 8 40.64 27.03 -41.16
CA LEU A 8 40.64 25.93 -40.19
C LEU A 8 39.20 25.39 -40.07
N ILE A 9 38.96 24.15 -40.50
CA ILE A 9 37.71 23.41 -40.26
C ILE A 9 37.87 22.74 -38.91
N PHE A 10 37.15 23.27 -37.88
CA PHE A 10 37.04 22.65 -36.56
C PHE A 10 35.96 21.56 -36.62
N THR A 11 36.37 20.31 -36.75
CA THR A 11 35.47 19.15 -36.70
C THR A 11 35.14 18.89 -35.25
N CYS A 12 33.96 19.37 -34.81
CA CYS A 12 33.41 19.06 -33.48
C CYS A 12 32.87 17.65 -33.50
N PHE A 13 33.57 16.68 -32.92
CA PHE A 13 33.06 15.34 -32.65
C PHE A 13 32.08 15.44 -31.48
N LEU A 14 30.77 15.46 -31.81
CA LEU A 14 29.72 15.18 -30.81
C LEU A 14 29.80 13.70 -30.47
N THR A 15 30.46 13.35 -29.38
CA THR A 15 30.26 12.09 -28.69
C THR A 15 28.91 12.19 -27.97
N ALA A 16 27.83 11.80 -28.63
CA ALA A 16 26.58 11.50 -27.97
C ALA A 16 26.81 10.30 -27.06
N GLY A 17 27.09 10.59 -25.78
CA GLY A 17 27.07 9.57 -24.74
C GLY A 17 25.65 9.02 -24.66
N LEU A 18 25.44 7.78 -25.07
CA LEU A 18 24.30 6.97 -24.73
C LEU A 18 24.26 6.84 -23.21
N ALA A 19 23.59 7.76 -22.53
CA ALA A 19 23.13 7.56 -21.16
C ALA A 19 22.10 6.43 -21.24
N CYS A 20 22.54 5.18 -21.09
CA CYS A 20 21.65 4.07 -20.76
C CYS A 20 20.89 4.55 -19.50
N ALA A 21 19.59 4.78 -19.62
CA ALA A 21 18.73 5.01 -18.49
C ALA A 21 18.75 3.75 -17.64
N GLN A 22 19.65 3.69 -16.65
CA GLN A 22 19.69 2.61 -15.67
C GLN A 22 18.37 2.68 -14.91
N GLY A 23 17.66 1.54 -14.83
CA GLY A 23 16.43 1.43 -14.07
C GLY A 23 16.60 1.89 -12.60
N PRO A 24 15.49 2.05 -11.86
CA PRO A 24 15.55 2.54 -10.47
C PRO A 24 16.49 1.68 -9.63
N ARG A 25 17.37 2.32 -8.86
CA ARG A 25 18.29 1.62 -7.95
C ARG A 25 17.57 1.25 -6.67
N ILE A 26 17.91 0.09 -6.13
CA ILE A 26 17.40 -0.41 -4.85
C ILE A 26 18.13 0.32 -3.73
N GLY A 27 17.40 0.99 -2.84
CA GLY A 27 17.93 1.60 -1.61
C GLY A 27 17.96 0.62 -0.47
N THR A 28 16.84 -0.05 -0.21
CA THR A 28 16.69 -1.05 0.85
C THR A 28 15.93 -2.26 0.35
N ILE A 29 16.21 -3.42 0.97
CA ILE A 29 15.45 -4.66 0.76
C ILE A 29 14.96 -5.11 2.13
N ASP A 30 13.63 -5.27 2.27
CA ASP A 30 12.99 -5.84 3.45
C ASP A 30 12.28 -7.15 3.10
N PHE A 31 12.37 -8.12 4.00
CA PHE A 31 11.75 -9.43 3.89
C PHE A 31 10.68 -9.59 4.96
N TYR A 32 9.61 -10.28 4.63
CA TYR A 32 8.56 -10.60 5.57
C TYR A 32 7.93 -11.97 5.26
N GLY A 33 7.21 -12.53 6.25
CA GLY A 33 6.60 -13.86 6.17
C GLY A 33 7.58 -15.02 6.39
N LEU A 34 8.85 -14.73 6.69
CA LEU A 34 9.87 -15.75 6.98
C LEU A 34 9.63 -16.40 8.35
N ARG A 35 9.57 -17.72 8.41
CA ARG A 35 9.40 -18.52 9.63
C ARG A 35 10.51 -19.55 9.81
N LYS A 36 10.67 -20.44 8.84
CA LYS A 36 11.64 -21.54 8.80
C LYS A 36 12.67 -21.35 7.70
N VAL A 37 12.28 -20.69 6.62
CA VAL A 37 13.20 -20.33 5.53
C VAL A 37 14.04 -19.16 5.97
N THR A 38 15.37 -19.28 5.85
CA THR A 38 16.28 -18.21 6.28
C THR A 38 16.38 -17.12 5.24
N GLU A 39 16.47 -15.86 5.69
CA GLU A 39 16.69 -14.70 4.83
C GLU A 39 17.88 -14.90 3.88
N ALA A 40 18.96 -15.51 4.36
CA ALA A 40 20.16 -15.78 3.54
C ALA A 40 19.85 -16.65 2.31
N LYS A 41 18.96 -17.65 2.43
CA LYS A 41 18.54 -18.48 1.29
C LYS A 41 17.71 -17.68 0.30
N VAL A 42 16.78 -16.85 0.79
CA VAL A 42 15.94 -16.00 -0.05
C VAL A 42 16.79 -14.94 -0.76
N ARG A 43 17.74 -14.28 -0.07
CA ARG A 43 18.67 -13.32 -0.68
C ARG A 43 19.50 -13.94 -1.81
N LYS A 44 19.95 -15.19 -1.64
CA LYS A 44 20.66 -15.91 -2.69
C LYS A 44 19.79 -16.16 -3.93
N ALA A 45 18.52 -16.52 -3.75
CA ALA A 45 17.57 -16.74 -4.84
C ALA A 45 17.12 -15.42 -5.49
N LEU A 46 16.98 -14.35 -4.71
CA LEU A 46 16.63 -13.00 -5.16
C LEU A 46 17.65 -12.46 -6.17
N ALA A 47 18.94 -12.72 -5.95
CA ALA A 47 20.07 -12.39 -6.84
C ALA A 47 20.22 -10.88 -7.17
N VAL A 48 19.64 -10.00 -6.35
CA VAL A 48 19.85 -8.54 -6.36
C VAL A 48 20.21 -8.06 -4.96
N SER A 49 20.83 -6.88 -4.86
CA SER A 49 21.28 -6.30 -3.59
C SER A 49 20.98 -4.81 -3.53
N GLU A 50 21.03 -4.27 -2.33
CA GLU A 50 20.99 -2.82 -2.11
C GLU A 50 22.10 -2.14 -2.94
N GLY A 51 21.77 -1.03 -3.58
CA GLY A 51 22.65 -0.32 -4.54
C GLY A 51 22.56 -0.82 -5.98
N GLY A 52 22.06 -2.04 -6.22
CA GLY A 52 21.81 -2.61 -7.54
C GLY A 52 20.56 -2.00 -8.21
N VAL A 53 20.22 -2.52 -9.39
CA VAL A 53 18.98 -2.19 -10.10
C VAL A 53 17.87 -3.19 -9.76
N LEU A 54 16.61 -2.76 -9.91
CA LEU A 54 15.48 -3.68 -9.79
C LEU A 54 15.61 -4.83 -10.81
N PRO A 55 15.13 -6.04 -10.47
CA PRO A 55 15.14 -7.16 -11.40
C PRO A 55 14.35 -6.82 -12.67
N SER A 56 14.86 -7.27 -13.81
CA SER A 56 14.19 -7.07 -15.10
C SER A 56 12.88 -7.85 -15.26
N SER A 57 12.76 -8.97 -14.56
CA SER A 57 11.55 -9.80 -14.50
C SER A 57 11.26 -10.12 -13.04
N LYS A 58 10.13 -9.60 -12.53
CA LYS A 58 9.59 -9.91 -11.22
C LYS A 58 9.25 -11.41 -11.13
N ALA A 59 8.50 -11.92 -12.10
CA ALA A 59 8.03 -13.30 -12.12
C ALA A 59 9.17 -14.34 -12.09
N ASP A 60 10.26 -14.11 -12.84
CA ASP A 60 11.41 -15.03 -12.82
C ASP A 60 12.11 -15.09 -11.46
N VAL A 61 12.09 -13.99 -10.72
CA VAL A 61 12.65 -13.94 -9.37
C VAL A 61 11.72 -14.64 -8.38
N GLU A 62 10.44 -14.38 -8.43
CA GLU A 62 9.43 -15.02 -7.60
C GLU A 62 9.48 -16.54 -7.81
N GLU A 63 9.45 -17.02 -9.05
CA GLU A 63 9.59 -18.46 -9.37
C GLU A 63 10.88 -19.09 -8.82
N ARG A 64 12.02 -18.37 -8.83
CA ARG A 64 13.25 -18.89 -8.23
C ARG A 64 13.16 -19.01 -6.71
N ILE A 65 12.49 -18.09 -6.05
CA ILE A 65 12.30 -18.12 -4.59
C ILE A 65 11.32 -19.24 -4.22
N GLU A 66 10.26 -19.42 -4.98
CA GLU A 66 9.27 -20.49 -4.77
C GLU A 66 9.85 -21.91 -4.89
N LYS A 67 10.94 -22.08 -5.64
CA LYS A 67 11.70 -23.34 -5.70
C LYS A 67 12.44 -23.69 -4.40
N LEU A 68 12.51 -22.75 -3.43
CA LEU A 68 13.12 -23.04 -2.13
C LEU A 68 12.23 -23.97 -1.30
N PRO A 69 12.76 -25.02 -0.67
CA PRO A 69 11.97 -25.92 0.15
C PRO A 69 11.26 -25.20 1.29
N GLY A 70 9.93 -25.36 1.35
CA GLY A 70 9.08 -24.75 2.37
C GLY A 70 8.38 -23.46 1.95
N VAL A 71 8.77 -22.83 0.84
CA VAL A 71 8.09 -21.70 0.23
C VAL A 71 6.88 -22.20 -0.57
N VAL A 72 5.75 -21.56 -0.42
CA VAL A 72 4.51 -21.78 -1.17
C VAL A 72 4.34 -20.73 -2.25
N GLU A 73 4.59 -19.46 -1.89
CA GLU A 73 4.47 -18.32 -2.78
C GLU A 73 5.50 -17.27 -2.42
N ALA A 74 5.98 -16.52 -3.41
CA ALA A 74 6.83 -15.36 -3.23
C ALA A 74 6.26 -14.17 -3.97
N HIS A 75 6.37 -12.97 -3.40
CA HIS A 75 5.88 -11.75 -4.01
C HIS A 75 6.88 -10.62 -3.84
N LEU A 76 7.26 -9.99 -4.95
CA LEU A 76 8.14 -8.83 -4.96
C LEU A 76 7.33 -7.56 -5.23
N GLU A 77 7.54 -6.54 -4.44
CA GLU A 77 6.92 -5.24 -4.66
C GLU A 77 7.95 -4.13 -4.46
N ALA A 78 8.01 -3.20 -5.40
CA ALA A 78 8.90 -2.05 -5.32
C ALA A 78 8.09 -0.80 -4.98
N ALA A 79 8.33 -0.23 -3.83
CA ALA A 79 7.75 1.04 -3.40
C ALA A 79 8.72 2.20 -3.68
N CYS A 80 8.18 3.35 -4.03
CA CYS A 80 8.93 4.61 -4.10
C CYS A 80 8.67 5.40 -2.84
N CYS A 81 9.61 6.13 -2.29
CA CYS A 81 11.06 6.03 -2.43
C CYS A 81 11.69 6.24 -1.05
N ASP A 82 12.93 5.81 -0.85
CA ASP A 82 13.69 6.21 0.34
C ASP A 82 14.13 7.68 0.28
N ASP A 83 14.75 8.19 1.35
CA ASP A 83 15.21 9.59 1.44
C ASP A 83 16.24 9.97 0.37
N ALA A 84 16.87 8.99 -0.28
CA ALA A 84 17.81 9.18 -1.39
C ALA A 84 17.14 9.04 -2.77
N GLY A 85 15.82 8.92 -2.84
CA GLY A 85 15.06 8.75 -4.08
C GLY A 85 15.21 7.36 -4.71
N LYS A 86 15.67 6.35 -3.96
CA LYS A 86 15.84 4.98 -4.44
C LYS A 86 14.62 4.12 -4.10
N ALA A 87 14.41 3.08 -4.91
CA ALA A 87 13.33 2.13 -4.67
C ALA A 87 13.56 1.30 -3.38
N ILE A 88 12.46 1.04 -2.68
CA ILE A 88 12.42 0.11 -1.55
C ILE A 88 11.84 -1.19 -2.09
N LEU A 89 12.60 -2.29 -2.01
CA LEU A 89 12.14 -3.60 -2.46
C LEU A 89 11.64 -4.42 -1.28
N TYR A 90 10.37 -4.77 -1.31
CA TYR A 90 9.74 -5.69 -0.37
C TYR A 90 9.66 -7.08 -0.98
N VAL A 91 10.03 -8.08 -0.19
CA VAL A 91 10.04 -9.50 -0.58
C VAL A 91 9.18 -10.27 0.40
N GLY A 92 7.93 -10.53 0.01
CA GLY A 92 6.97 -11.34 0.75
C GLY A 92 7.19 -12.82 0.49
N ILE A 93 7.12 -13.63 1.54
CA ILE A 93 7.27 -15.08 1.47
C ILE A 93 6.09 -15.72 2.20
N GLU A 94 5.37 -16.59 1.53
CA GLU A 94 4.42 -17.47 2.17
C GLU A 94 5.05 -18.86 2.35
N GLU A 95 5.16 -19.30 3.60
CA GLU A 95 5.64 -20.62 3.94
C GLU A 95 4.49 -21.58 4.22
N LYS A 96 4.69 -22.86 3.95
CA LYS A 96 3.68 -23.91 4.20
C LYS A 96 3.20 -23.91 5.65
N GLY A 97 1.90 -23.65 5.83
CA GLY A 97 1.22 -23.61 7.12
C GLY A 97 1.41 -22.29 7.88
N ALA A 98 1.91 -21.25 7.25
CA ALA A 98 1.90 -19.90 7.81
C ALA A 98 0.48 -19.30 7.75
N ALA A 99 0.25 -18.27 8.60
CA ALA A 99 -0.94 -17.44 8.47
C ALA A 99 -0.89 -16.70 7.13
N HIS A 100 -1.99 -16.66 6.41
CA HIS A 100 -2.12 -16.01 5.11
C HIS A 100 -3.46 -15.30 5.00
N TYR A 101 -3.58 -14.40 4.03
CA TYR A 101 -4.82 -13.73 3.72
C TYR A 101 -5.60 -14.50 2.65
N ASN A 102 -6.91 -14.71 2.88
CA ASN A 102 -7.76 -15.44 1.95
C ASN A 102 -8.55 -14.49 1.07
N TYR A 103 -8.29 -14.55 -0.23
CA TYR A 103 -9.07 -13.82 -1.23
C TYR A 103 -10.31 -14.61 -1.63
N ARG A 104 -11.35 -13.88 -2.04
CA ARG A 104 -12.51 -14.52 -2.67
C ARG A 104 -12.22 -14.85 -4.13
N PRO A 105 -12.91 -15.83 -4.71
CA PRO A 105 -12.88 -16.02 -6.15
C PRO A 105 -13.41 -14.77 -6.88
N PRO A 106 -12.90 -14.48 -8.10
CA PRO A 106 -13.37 -13.35 -8.88
C PRO A 106 -14.86 -13.48 -9.19
N PRO A 107 -15.62 -12.38 -9.18
CA PRO A 107 -17.02 -12.38 -9.56
C PRO A 107 -17.21 -12.80 -11.03
N THR A 108 -18.30 -13.50 -11.32
CA THR A 108 -18.63 -14.02 -12.65
C THR A 108 -19.90 -13.40 -13.25
N GLY A 109 -20.38 -12.29 -12.68
CA GLY A 109 -21.55 -11.57 -13.17
C GLY A 109 -21.24 -10.73 -14.43
N ASP A 110 -22.16 -9.85 -14.79
CA ASP A 110 -22.13 -9.03 -16.00
C ASP A 110 -22.18 -7.50 -15.72
N ALA A 111 -22.08 -7.11 -14.46
CA ALA A 111 -22.16 -5.71 -14.08
C ALA A 111 -20.98 -4.90 -14.62
N ALA A 112 -21.29 -3.75 -15.22
CA ALA A 112 -20.31 -2.84 -15.79
C ALA A 112 -20.52 -1.41 -15.28
N LEU A 113 -19.45 -0.63 -15.27
CA LEU A 113 -19.49 0.78 -14.88
C LEU A 113 -20.27 1.62 -15.89
N PRO A 114 -20.97 2.66 -15.42
CA PRO A 114 -21.44 3.74 -16.30
C PRO A 114 -20.28 4.33 -17.12
N ALA A 115 -20.47 4.39 -18.45
CA ALA A 115 -19.41 4.70 -19.41
C ALA A 115 -18.71 6.05 -19.16
N GLU A 116 -19.38 7.01 -18.52
CA GLU A 116 -18.84 8.35 -18.25
C GLU A 116 -17.80 8.38 -17.10
N ILE A 117 -17.74 7.36 -16.26
CA ILE A 117 -16.80 7.31 -15.10
C ILE A 117 -15.37 7.01 -15.56
N VAL A 118 -15.20 6.02 -16.43
CA VAL A 118 -13.88 5.51 -16.85
C VAL A 118 -12.95 6.62 -17.41
N PRO A 119 -13.38 7.49 -18.36
CA PRO A 119 -12.50 8.53 -18.89
C PRO A 119 -12.15 9.60 -17.86
N VAL A 120 -13.00 9.87 -16.86
CA VAL A 120 -12.68 10.81 -15.79
C VAL A 120 -11.65 10.20 -14.85
N TYR A 121 -11.79 8.91 -14.51
CA TYR A 121 -10.82 8.20 -13.68
C TYR A 121 -9.44 8.10 -14.36
N ALA A 122 -9.39 7.83 -15.67
CA ALA A 122 -8.14 7.82 -16.41
C ALA A 122 -7.42 9.18 -16.39
N ARG A 123 -8.16 10.29 -16.54
CA ARG A 123 -7.60 11.65 -16.39
C ARG A 123 -7.11 11.91 -14.97
N PHE A 124 -7.85 11.45 -13.96
CA PHE A 124 -7.47 11.54 -12.56
C PHE A 124 -6.11 10.86 -12.31
N LEU A 125 -5.92 9.62 -12.77
CA LEU A 125 -4.63 8.93 -12.63
C LEU A 125 -3.48 9.69 -13.30
N GLY A 126 -3.71 10.27 -14.47
CA GLY A 126 -2.74 11.13 -15.16
C GLY A 126 -2.38 12.38 -14.35
N ALA A 127 -3.36 13.06 -13.76
CA ALA A 127 -3.16 14.23 -12.92
C ALA A 127 -2.41 13.86 -11.62
N VAL A 128 -2.77 12.76 -10.95
CA VAL A 128 -2.05 12.24 -9.77
C VAL A 128 -0.59 11.98 -10.09
N ALA A 129 -0.28 11.38 -11.24
CA ALA A 129 1.10 11.12 -11.64
C ALA A 129 1.92 12.42 -11.84
N VAL A 130 1.28 13.50 -12.31
CA VAL A 130 1.91 14.84 -12.40
C VAL A 130 2.11 15.44 -11.02
N ALA A 131 1.07 15.47 -10.19
CA ALA A 131 1.10 16.00 -8.81
C ALA A 131 2.16 15.29 -7.95
N SER A 132 2.30 13.97 -8.10
CA SER A 132 3.30 13.17 -7.38
C SER A 132 4.72 13.59 -7.72
N ARG A 133 5.01 13.85 -9.00
CA ARG A 133 6.35 14.35 -9.43
C ARG A 133 6.64 15.75 -8.92
N SER A 134 5.60 16.54 -8.68
CA SER A 134 5.70 17.92 -8.16
C SER A 134 5.65 18.00 -6.61
N GLY A 135 5.43 16.87 -5.92
CA GLY A 135 5.32 16.81 -4.47
C GLY A 135 4.00 17.33 -3.90
N HIS A 136 2.98 17.60 -4.74
CA HIS A 136 1.67 18.10 -4.33
C HIS A 136 0.71 16.96 -4.00
N VAL A 137 1.09 16.09 -3.06
CA VAL A 137 0.39 14.84 -2.73
C VAL A 137 -0.37 14.88 -1.40
N ALA A 138 -0.42 16.04 -0.71
CA ALA A 138 -1.16 16.16 0.53
C ALA A 138 -2.67 15.95 0.31
N GLU A 139 -3.30 15.18 1.18
CA GLU A 139 -4.73 14.82 1.08
C GLU A 139 -5.51 15.39 2.28
N ASP A 140 -6.68 15.96 2.00
CA ASP A 140 -7.69 16.27 3.00
C ASP A 140 -8.72 15.14 3.05
N LEU A 141 -8.80 14.44 4.19
CA LEU A 141 -9.73 13.33 4.44
C LEU A 141 -10.92 13.76 5.33
N THR A 142 -11.03 15.04 5.65
CA THR A 142 -11.97 15.53 6.68
C THR A 142 -13.44 15.32 6.33
N HIS A 143 -13.74 15.15 5.05
CA HIS A 143 -15.08 14.88 4.53
C HIS A 143 -15.40 13.38 4.36
N GLY A 144 -14.53 12.50 4.87
CA GLY A 144 -14.65 11.06 4.68
C GLY A 144 -14.39 10.61 3.24
N HIS A 145 -13.66 11.39 2.46
CA HIS A 145 -13.09 11.02 1.18
C HIS A 145 -11.85 11.88 0.91
N SER A 146 -10.98 11.42 0.03
CA SER A 146 -9.76 12.13 -0.28
C SER A 146 -10.01 13.31 -1.22
N LEU A 147 -9.46 14.47 -0.85
CA LEU A 147 -9.32 15.62 -1.74
C LEU A 147 -7.88 16.08 -1.70
N MET A 148 -7.15 15.91 -2.80
CA MET A 148 -5.74 16.29 -2.88
C MET A 148 -5.56 17.80 -2.90
N SER A 149 -4.38 18.25 -2.46
CA SER A 149 -4.01 19.68 -2.47
C SER A 149 -3.77 20.21 -3.88
N ASP A 150 -3.40 19.35 -4.83
CA ASP A 150 -3.24 19.70 -6.24
C ASP A 150 -4.61 20.08 -6.85
N PRO A 151 -4.77 21.27 -7.47
CA PRO A 151 -6.05 21.74 -7.95
C PRO A 151 -6.62 20.93 -9.11
N ASP A 152 -5.77 20.41 -10.00
CA ASP A 152 -6.21 19.63 -11.16
C ASP A 152 -6.72 18.25 -10.72
N VAL A 153 -6.03 17.63 -9.77
CA VAL A 153 -6.47 16.36 -9.15
C VAL A 153 -7.77 16.57 -8.38
N ARG A 154 -7.83 17.62 -7.54
CA ARG A 154 -9.03 17.95 -6.75
C ARG A 154 -10.26 18.15 -7.63
N ALA A 155 -10.15 18.89 -8.72
CA ALA A 155 -11.26 19.14 -9.64
C ALA A 155 -11.82 17.85 -10.25
N LEU A 156 -11.01 16.81 -10.43
CA LEU A 156 -11.44 15.49 -10.89
C LEU A 156 -12.08 14.68 -9.74
N GLN A 157 -11.50 14.77 -8.53
CA GLN A 157 -12.09 14.14 -7.34
C GLN A 157 -13.47 14.70 -6.99
N GLU A 158 -13.70 15.99 -7.17
CA GLU A 158 -15.02 16.62 -6.97
C GLU A 158 -16.07 16.07 -7.95
N GLN A 159 -15.69 15.67 -9.17
CA GLN A 159 -16.61 14.99 -10.09
C GLN A 159 -17.04 13.63 -9.57
N PHE A 160 -16.17 12.91 -8.84
CA PHE A 160 -16.51 11.63 -8.24
C PHE A 160 -17.60 11.75 -7.15
N VAL A 161 -17.71 12.90 -6.48
CA VAL A 161 -18.84 13.16 -5.56
C VAL A 161 -20.17 13.08 -6.31
N GLY A 162 -20.23 13.71 -7.49
CA GLY A 162 -21.41 13.67 -8.36
C GLY A 162 -21.72 12.26 -8.89
N PHE A 163 -20.69 11.53 -9.34
CA PHE A 163 -20.85 10.16 -9.81
C PHE A 163 -21.29 9.20 -8.71
N ALA A 164 -20.68 9.30 -7.53
CA ALA A 164 -21.04 8.46 -6.40
C ALA A 164 -22.49 8.69 -5.95
N ALA A 165 -22.95 9.96 -5.92
CA ALA A 165 -24.34 10.27 -5.62
C ALA A 165 -25.32 9.71 -6.67
N LYS A 166 -24.97 9.82 -7.95
CA LYS A 166 -25.83 9.40 -9.07
C LYS A 166 -25.88 7.89 -9.26
N TYR A 167 -24.74 7.21 -9.08
CA TYR A 167 -24.54 5.82 -9.47
C TYR A 167 -24.22 4.87 -8.30
N THR A 168 -24.60 5.22 -7.06
CA THR A 168 -24.29 4.39 -5.87
C THR A 168 -24.66 2.92 -6.09
N ASP A 169 -25.85 2.63 -6.60
CA ASP A 169 -26.32 1.25 -6.79
C ASP A 169 -25.60 0.50 -7.92
N ASP A 170 -25.20 1.19 -8.98
CA ASP A 170 -24.42 0.59 -10.06
C ASP A 170 -23.00 0.31 -9.60
N LEU A 171 -22.37 1.22 -8.86
CA LEU A 171 -21.05 1.00 -8.25
C LEU A 171 -21.04 -0.21 -7.31
N ARG A 172 -22.09 -0.37 -6.48
CA ARG A 172 -22.28 -1.57 -5.64
C ARG A 172 -22.35 -2.85 -6.45
N LYS A 173 -23.16 -2.84 -7.53
CA LYS A 173 -23.30 -4.00 -8.41
C LYS A 173 -21.96 -4.36 -9.05
N VAL A 174 -21.20 -3.37 -9.52
CA VAL A 174 -19.88 -3.60 -10.14
C VAL A 174 -18.90 -4.20 -9.14
N ILE A 175 -18.80 -3.66 -7.91
CA ILE A 175 -17.93 -4.21 -6.86
C ILE A 175 -18.24 -5.68 -6.58
N ARG A 176 -19.53 -6.05 -6.55
CA ARG A 176 -19.96 -7.40 -6.15
C ARG A 176 -20.03 -8.39 -7.30
N ASN A 177 -20.32 -7.94 -8.51
CA ASN A 177 -20.68 -8.79 -9.65
C ASN A 177 -19.97 -8.43 -10.96
N GLY A 178 -19.14 -7.39 -10.99
CA GLY A 178 -18.38 -7.01 -12.19
C GLY A 178 -17.26 -8.00 -12.47
N PRO A 179 -17.18 -8.60 -13.67
CA PRO A 179 -16.13 -9.58 -13.97
C PRO A 179 -14.76 -8.93 -14.22
N ASN A 180 -14.75 -7.66 -14.63
CA ASN A 180 -13.54 -6.91 -14.95
C ASN A 180 -12.97 -6.24 -13.69
N GLU A 181 -11.72 -6.56 -13.33
CA GLU A 181 -11.04 -6.07 -12.12
C GLU A 181 -10.80 -4.56 -12.16
N GLU A 182 -10.45 -4.00 -13.32
CA GLU A 182 -10.23 -2.56 -13.44
C GLU A 182 -11.52 -1.78 -13.14
N GLN A 183 -12.65 -2.25 -13.64
CA GLN A 183 -13.95 -1.62 -13.35
C GLN A 183 -14.33 -1.76 -11.87
N ARG A 184 -14.03 -2.91 -11.24
CA ARG A 184 -14.24 -3.07 -9.77
C ARG A 184 -13.35 -2.12 -8.97
N ALA A 185 -12.10 -1.94 -9.39
CA ALA A 185 -11.16 -1.02 -8.76
C ALA A 185 -11.65 0.43 -8.85
N ILE A 186 -12.10 0.86 -10.03
CA ILE A 186 -12.71 2.20 -10.23
C ILE A 186 -13.96 2.34 -9.37
N ALA A 187 -14.84 1.33 -9.34
CA ALA A 187 -16.05 1.36 -8.52
C ALA A 187 -15.72 1.50 -7.03
N ALA A 188 -14.73 0.74 -6.51
CA ALA A 188 -14.30 0.82 -5.12
C ALA A 188 -13.69 2.19 -4.77
N TYR A 189 -13.01 2.85 -5.71
CA TYR A 189 -12.52 4.21 -5.51
C TYR A 189 -13.66 5.23 -5.49
N VAL A 190 -14.52 5.23 -6.52
CA VAL A 190 -15.56 6.24 -6.71
C VAL A 190 -16.65 6.15 -5.65
N ILE A 191 -17.05 4.94 -5.22
CA ILE A 191 -18.08 4.77 -4.18
C ILE A 191 -17.65 5.37 -2.83
N GLY A 192 -16.36 5.51 -2.58
CA GLY A 192 -15.80 6.21 -1.41
C GLY A 192 -16.23 7.69 -1.31
N TYR A 193 -16.68 8.28 -2.42
CA TYR A 193 -17.21 9.65 -2.47
C TYR A 193 -18.72 9.73 -2.23
N ALA A 194 -19.41 8.61 -1.95
CA ALA A 194 -20.85 8.59 -1.69
C ALA A 194 -21.23 9.59 -0.58
N PRO A 195 -22.35 10.31 -0.70
CA PRO A 195 -22.75 11.31 0.29
C PRO A 195 -23.10 10.68 1.65
N ARG A 196 -23.64 9.47 1.65
CA ARG A 196 -24.00 8.69 2.84
C ARG A 196 -23.00 7.53 3.02
N LYS A 197 -21.90 7.80 3.73
CA LYS A 197 -20.79 6.86 3.92
C LYS A 197 -21.24 5.53 4.56
N GLU A 198 -22.10 5.61 5.57
CA GLU A 198 -22.63 4.47 6.30
C GLU A 198 -23.33 3.44 5.39
N THR A 199 -23.91 3.87 4.29
CA THR A 199 -24.65 2.99 3.38
C THR A 199 -23.74 2.15 2.47
N VAL A 200 -22.46 2.51 2.33
CA VAL A 200 -21.51 1.86 1.41
C VAL A 200 -20.36 1.15 2.12
N VAL A 201 -20.28 1.24 3.46
CA VAL A 201 -19.24 0.56 4.27
C VAL A 201 -19.20 -0.94 3.97
N SER A 202 -20.38 -1.60 3.92
CA SER A 202 -20.45 -3.05 3.70
C SER A 202 -19.94 -3.46 2.31
N ASP A 203 -20.07 -2.60 1.31
CA ASP A 203 -19.60 -2.87 -0.06
C ASP A 203 -18.09 -2.72 -0.13
N LEU A 204 -17.55 -1.69 0.52
CA LEU A 204 -16.10 -1.51 0.63
C LEU A 204 -15.45 -2.62 1.49
N GLN A 205 -16.07 -3.02 2.60
CA GLN A 205 -15.59 -4.16 3.39
C GLN A 205 -15.66 -5.48 2.60
N TYR A 206 -16.67 -5.65 1.74
CA TYR A 206 -16.72 -6.76 0.81
C TYR A 206 -15.54 -6.70 -0.19
N ALA A 207 -15.18 -5.52 -0.71
CA ALA A 207 -14.07 -5.33 -1.63
C ALA A 207 -12.69 -5.62 -1.02
N LEU A 208 -12.54 -5.60 0.32
CA LEU A 208 -11.28 -5.95 0.97
C LEU A 208 -10.81 -7.38 0.65
N GLN A 209 -11.72 -8.30 0.33
CA GLN A 209 -11.40 -9.68 -0.03
C GLN A 209 -11.36 -9.91 -1.55
N ASP A 210 -11.37 -8.87 -2.37
CA ASP A 210 -11.26 -9.03 -3.82
C ASP A 210 -9.90 -9.65 -4.19
N PRO A 211 -9.84 -10.55 -5.21
CA PRO A 211 -8.58 -11.12 -5.67
C PRO A 211 -7.62 -10.06 -6.24
N ASP A 212 -8.14 -8.97 -6.79
CA ASP A 212 -7.34 -7.87 -7.35
C ASP A 212 -6.88 -6.90 -6.25
N ASP A 213 -5.58 -6.61 -6.20
CA ASP A 213 -4.95 -5.77 -5.19
C ASP A 213 -5.35 -4.29 -5.31
N THR A 214 -5.61 -3.79 -6.51
CA THR A 214 -6.05 -2.40 -6.74
C THR A 214 -7.47 -2.18 -6.20
N VAL A 215 -8.35 -3.17 -6.34
CA VAL A 215 -9.70 -3.16 -5.73
C VAL A 215 -9.58 -3.06 -4.21
N ARG A 216 -8.76 -3.91 -3.59
CA ARG A 216 -8.54 -3.90 -2.13
C ARG A 216 -7.93 -2.59 -1.66
N ASN A 217 -6.92 -2.08 -2.37
CA ASN A 217 -6.26 -0.82 -2.05
C ASN A 217 -7.25 0.35 -2.07
N ASN A 218 -8.05 0.48 -3.13
CA ASN A 218 -9.04 1.55 -3.24
C ASN A 218 -10.11 1.46 -2.15
N ALA A 219 -10.56 0.24 -1.81
CA ALA A 219 -11.49 0.02 -0.71
C ALA A 219 -10.88 0.41 0.65
N MET A 220 -9.62 0.03 0.93
CA MET A 220 -8.93 0.40 2.17
C MET A 220 -8.77 1.92 2.30
N ARG A 221 -8.37 2.61 1.23
CA ARG A 221 -8.24 4.07 1.22
C ARG A 221 -9.56 4.76 1.54
N SER A 222 -10.65 4.29 0.94
CA SER A 222 -12.00 4.82 1.21
C SER A 222 -12.42 4.59 2.65
N LEU A 223 -12.25 3.38 3.18
CA LEU A 223 -12.58 3.06 4.57
C LEU A 223 -11.68 3.80 5.58
N ALA A 224 -10.40 4.01 5.27
CA ALA A 224 -9.50 4.82 6.10
C ALA A 224 -9.99 6.29 6.19
N ALA A 225 -10.46 6.87 5.08
CA ALA A 225 -11.05 8.20 5.09
C ALA A 225 -12.36 8.24 5.90
N PHE A 226 -13.17 7.17 5.83
CA PHE A 226 -14.39 7.04 6.66
C PHE A 226 -14.03 6.95 8.15
N ALA A 227 -12.97 6.25 8.52
CA ALA A 227 -12.49 6.18 9.91
C ALA A 227 -12.06 7.55 10.44
N VAL A 228 -11.42 8.37 9.61
CA VAL A 228 -11.09 9.77 9.97
C VAL A 228 -12.35 10.59 10.21
N LEU A 229 -13.37 10.46 9.35
CA LEU A 229 -14.67 11.14 9.54
C LEU A 229 -15.38 10.65 10.80
N GLN A 230 -15.45 9.32 11.02
CA GLN A 230 -16.06 8.73 12.22
C GLN A 230 -15.42 9.25 13.52
N ARG A 231 -14.07 9.35 13.55
CA ARG A 231 -13.37 9.93 14.70
C ARG A 231 -13.75 11.39 14.96
N LYS A 232 -14.00 12.18 13.91
CA LYS A 232 -14.44 13.57 14.03
C LYS A 232 -15.93 13.71 14.40
N GLN A 233 -16.72 12.70 14.02
CA GLN A 233 -18.16 12.64 14.23
C GLN A 233 -18.53 11.31 14.91
N PRO A 234 -18.28 11.16 16.24
CA PRO A 234 -18.50 9.88 16.94
C PRO A 234 -19.96 9.39 16.89
N ASP A 235 -20.91 10.31 16.73
CA ASP A 235 -22.35 10.00 16.61
C ASP A 235 -22.75 9.55 15.20
N SER A 236 -21.80 9.47 14.24
CA SER A 236 -22.08 8.98 12.90
C SER A 236 -22.45 7.49 12.92
N GLU A 237 -23.33 7.09 11.98
CA GLU A 237 -23.73 5.68 11.82
C GLU A 237 -22.66 4.84 11.10
N ILE A 238 -21.48 5.40 10.80
CA ILE A 238 -20.37 4.70 10.16
C ILE A 238 -19.83 3.63 11.14
N LYS A 239 -19.88 2.36 10.73
CA LYS A 239 -19.36 1.23 11.52
C LYS A 239 -18.42 0.41 10.67
N ILE A 240 -17.11 0.55 10.90
CA ILE A 240 -16.06 -0.17 10.18
C ILE A 240 -15.56 -1.31 11.07
N SER A 241 -15.71 -2.56 10.60
CA SER A 241 -15.09 -3.70 11.28
C SER A 241 -13.58 -3.71 11.02
N PRO A 242 -12.73 -3.80 12.06
CA PRO A 242 -11.30 -3.89 11.89
C PRO A 242 -10.82 -5.28 11.43
N THR A 243 -11.67 -6.29 11.49
CA THR A 243 -11.29 -7.71 11.30
C THR A 243 -10.53 -7.95 10.00
N TRP A 244 -11.04 -7.49 8.85
CA TRP A 244 -10.39 -7.73 7.57
C TRP A 244 -9.06 -6.99 7.42
N PHE A 245 -8.92 -5.82 8.03
CA PHE A 245 -7.64 -5.12 8.08
C PHE A 245 -6.62 -5.87 8.93
N ILE A 246 -7.05 -6.50 10.04
CA ILE A 246 -6.19 -7.33 10.89
C ILE A 246 -5.72 -8.57 10.13
N GLU A 247 -6.62 -9.25 9.42
CA GLU A 247 -6.28 -10.40 8.58
C GLU A 247 -5.29 -10.01 7.46
N MET A 248 -5.46 -8.83 6.83
CA MET A 248 -4.57 -8.31 5.77
C MET A 248 -3.14 -8.07 6.23
N LEU A 249 -2.87 -7.93 7.52
CA LEU A 249 -1.50 -7.88 8.04
C LEU A 249 -0.70 -9.16 7.75
N ASN A 250 -1.38 -10.27 7.42
CA ASN A 250 -0.78 -11.53 6.99
C ASN A 250 -0.75 -11.71 5.45
N SER A 251 -1.16 -10.72 4.66
CA SER A 251 -1.10 -10.80 3.20
C SER A 251 0.35 -10.96 2.72
N ILE A 252 0.53 -11.68 1.61
CA ILE A 252 1.82 -11.73 0.91
C ILE A 252 2.10 -10.43 0.13
N ILE A 253 1.07 -9.63 -0.14
CA ILE A 253 1.16 -8.34 -0.84
C ILE A 253 1.56 -7.26 0.16
N TRP A 254 2.67 -6.54 -0.10
CA TRP A 254 3.13 -5.46 0.78
C TRP A 254 2.11 -4.33 0.88
N GLY A 255 1.49 -3.94 -0.25
CA GLY A 255 0.48 -2.87 -0.28
C GLY A 255 -0.70 -3.15 0.64
N ASP A 256 -1.19 -4.39 0.71
CA ASP A 256 -2.23 -4.82 1.65
C ASP A 256 -1.80 -4.60 3.10
N ARG A 257 -0.62 -5.10 3.48
CA ARG A 257 -0.10 -4.97 4.85
C ARG A 257 0.07 -3.51 5.27
N ASN A 258 0.71 -2.71 4.41
CA ASN A 258 1.00 -1.31 4.69
C ASN A 258 -0.29 -0.50 4.86
N ASN A 259 -1.23 -0.61 3.92
CA ASN A 259 -2.47 0.15 3.95
C ASN A 259 -3.39 -0.29 5.10
N ALA A 260 -3.44 -1.60 5.38
CA ALA A 260 -4.16 -2.11 6.54
C ALA A 260 -3.59 -1.57 7.86
N ALA A 261 -2.27 -1.56 8.01
CA ALA A 261 -1.63 -1.01 9.20
C ALA A 261 -1.94 0.49 9.39
N VAL A 262 -1.88 1.28 8.32
CA VAL A 262 -2.22 2.72 8.36
C VAL A 262 -3.68 2.92 8.78
N ALA A 263 -4.63 2.18 8.21
CA ALA A 263 -6.04 2.26 8.57
C ALA A 263 -6.28 1.85 10.05
N LEU A 264 -5.64 0.77 10.48
CA LEU A 264 -5.77 0.26 11.85
C LEU A 264 -5.24 1.23 12.91
N VAL A 265 -4.26 2.08 12.61
CA VAL A 265 -3.82 3.12 13.56
C VAL A 265 -5.00 4.02 13.96
N THR A 266 -5.84 4.42 12.98
CA THR A 266 -7.04 5.21 13.26
C THR A 266 -8.14 4.39 13.93
N LEU A 267 -8.39 3.17 13.46
CA LEU A 267 -9.43 2.27 13.98
C LEU A 267 -9.16 1.76 15.40
N THR A 268 -7.91 1.80 15.86
CA THR A 268 -7.52 1.40 17.23
C THR A 268 -7.22 2.55 18.16
N ASP A 269 -7.53 3.78 17.78
CA ASP A 269 -7.26 4.99 18.57
C ASP A 269 -8.01 4.96 19.94
N SER A 270 -9.24 4.43 19.94
CA SER A 270 -10.02 4.19 21.16
C SER A 270 -9.48 3.09 22.07
N ARG A 271 -8.54 2.28 21.58
CA ARG A 271 -7.96 1.11 22.27
C ARG A 271 -9.02 0.11 22.77
N GLU A 272 -10.04 -0.12 21.98
CA GLU A 272 -11.07 -1.10 22.30
C GLU A 272 -10.43 -2.50 22.49
N GLU A 273 -10.63 -3.10 23.67
CA GLU A 273 -9.92 -4.33 24.05
C GLU A 273 -10.20 -5.50 23.11
N THR A 274 -11.44 -5.63 22.62
CA THR A 274 -11.82 -6.68 21.66
C THR A 274 -11.05 -6.58 20.35
N VAL A 275 -10.69 -5.37 19.91
CA VAL A 275 -9.89 -5.13 18.70
C VAL A 275 -8.41 -5.41 18.98
N LEU A 276 -7.90 -4.98 20.12
CA LEU A 276 -6.52 -5.23 20.54
C LEU A 276 -6.25 -6.73 20.74
N GLU A 277 -7.23 -7.47 21.26
CA GLU A 277 -7.18 -8.93 21.38
C GLU A 277 -7.06 -9.61 20.02
N GLN A 278 -7.88 -9.22 19.05
CA GLN A 278 -7.76 -9.73 17.66
C GLN A 278 -6.38 -9.46 17.05
N LEU A 279 -5.78 -8.29 17.31
CA LEU A 279 -4.41 -7.99 16.86
C LEU A 279 -3.39 -8.92 17.49
N ARG A 280 -3.50 -9.18 18.82
CA ARG A 280 -2.61 -10.10 19.53
C ARG A 280 -2.69 -11.53 18.99
N GLU A 281 -3.89 -12.01 18.80
CA GLU A 281 -4.13 -13.40 18.38
C GLU A 281 -3.75 -13.68 16.93
N ARG A 282 -4.02 -12.73 16.03
CA ARG A 282 -4.00 -13.00 14.58
C ARG A 282 -2.83 -12.36 13.84
N ALA A 283 -2.27 -11.27 14.35
CA ALA A 283 -1.33 -10.45 13.56
C ALA A 283 -0.05 -10.04 14.30
N LEU A 284 0.13 -10.39 15.58
CA LEU A 284 1.27 -9.91 16.35
C LEU A 284 2.64 -10.26 15.71
N PRO A 285 2.87 -11.46 15.15
CA PRO A 285 4.11 -11.76 14.45
C PRO A 285 4.32 -10.89 13.21
N ALA A 286 3.27 -10.63 12.41
CA ALA A 286 3.34 -9.78 11.24
C ALA A 286 3.62 -8.32 11.63
N LEU A 287 2.99 -7.82 12.69
CA LEU A 287 3.26 -6.48 13.21
C LEU A 287 4.72 -6.33 13.66
N ALA A 288 5.30 -7.35 14.32
CA ALA A 288 6.70 -7.31 14.75
C ALA A 288 7.67 -7.24 13.55
N GLU A 289 7.39 -7.99 12.47
CA GLU A 289 8.15 -7.94 11.22
C GLU A 289 8.07 -6.55 10.57
N MET A 290 6.86 -6.04 10.37
CA MET A 290 6.61 -4.74 9.76
C MET A 290 7.18 -3.59 10.58
N ALA A 291 7.06 -3.63 11.90
CA ALA A 291 7.68 -2.65 12.80
C ALA A 291 9.22 -2.63 12.67
N GLY A 292 9.82 -3.74 12.26
CA GLY A 292 11.25 -3.89 12.00
C GLY A 292 11.73 -3.38 10.64
N TRP A 293 10.86 -3.05 9.68
CA TRP A 293 11.24 -2.61 8.35
C TRP A 293 12.20 -1.41 8.39
N LYS A 294 13.12 -1.34 7.41
CA LYS A 294 14.17 -0.32 7.37
C LYS A 294 13.62 1.06 7.06
N HIS A 295 12.62 1.15 6.18
CA HIS A 295 11.97 2.42 5.86
C HIS A 295 11.02 2.83 6.99
N LEU A 296 11.42 3.84 7.76
CA LEU A 296 10.73 4.25 8.99
C LEU A 296 9.25 4.64 8.79
N PRO A 297 8.87 5.41 7.74
CA PRO A 297 7.48 5.73 7.50
C PRO A 297 6.57 4.49 7.33
N HIS A 298 7.07 3.41 6.71
CA HIS A 298 6.31 2.17 6.56
C HIS A 298 6.32 1.30 7.82
N ALA A 299 7.35 1.44 8.66
CA ALA A 299 7.45 0.69 9.92
C ALA A 299 6.59 1.28 11.05
N LEU A 300 6.37 2.60 11.04
CA LEU A 300 5.73 3.33 12.14
C LEU A 300 4.31 2.83 12.46
N PRO A 301 3.40 2.62 11.48
CA PRO A 301 2.06 2.14 11.79
C PRO A 301 2.06 0.81 12.53
N ALA A 302 2.85 -0.15 12.07
CA ALA A 302 2.96 -1.47 12.71
C ALA A 302 3.59 -1.40 14.11
N TYR A 303 4.58 -0.52 14.31
CA TYR A 303 5.17 -0.26 15.64
C TYR A 303 4.13 0.26 16.63
N ILE A 304 3.30 1.23 16.22
CA ILE A 304 2.21 1.77 17.05
C ILE A 304 1.21 0.65 17.39
N LEU A 305 0.78 -0.12 16.40
CA LEU A 305 -0.18 -1.21 16.58
C LEU A 305 0.35 -2.31 17.50
N GLN A 306 1.61 -2.73 17.33
CA GLN A 306 2.25 -3.71 18.22
C GLN A 306 2.30 -3.19 19.65
N GLY A 307 2.66 -1.93 19.84
CA GLY A 307 2.71 -1.31 21.15
C GLY A 307 1.34 -1.24 21.81
N ARG A 308 0.31 -0.83 21.07
CA ARG A 308 -1.09 -0.79 21.56
C ARG A 308 -1.58 -2.18 21.94
N ALA A 309 -1.37 -3.17 21.07
CA ALA A 309 -1.75 -4.56 21.31
C ALA A 309 -1.09 -5.14 22.56
N CYS A 310 0.14 -4.72 22.87
CA CYS A 310 0.90 -5.12 24.07
C CYS A 310 0.71 -4.18 25.26
N GLY A 311 -0.26 -3.27 25.26
CA GLY A 311 -0.62 -2.43 26.39
C GLY A 311 0.33 -1.26 26.68
N MET A 312 1.24 -0.89 25.75
CA MET A 312 2.09 0.30 25.92
C MET A 312 1.28 1.59 25.79
N LYS A 313 1.62 2.58 26.60
CA LYS A 313 1.05 3.93 26.50
C LYS A 313 1.62 4.65 25.29
N GLU A 314 0.83 5.54 24.68
CA GLU A 314 1.20 6.29 23.47
C GLU A 314 2.48 7.13 23.69
N GLU A 315 2.58 7.79 24.87
CA GLU A 315 3.74 8.62 25.21
C GLU A 315 5.03 7.79 25.27
N ALA A 316 4.95 6.55 25.81
CA ALA A 316 6.10 5.66 25.88
C ALA A 316 6.53 5.12 24.50
N LEU A 317 5.56 4.89 23.60
CA LEU A 317 5.84 4.52 22.22
C LEU A 317 6.52 5.66 21.47
N GLN A 318 6.00 6.87 21.58
CA GLN A 318 6.54 8.06 20.94
C GLN A 318 7.95 8.40 21.47
N ASP A 319 8.17 8.31 22.78
CA ASP A 319 9.46 8.55 23.42
C ASP A 319 10.53 7.57 22.91
N ALA A 320 10.23 6.27 22.92
CA ALA A 320 11.15 5.24 22.45
C ALA A 320 11.43 5.35 20.92
N TRP A 321 10.42 5.72 20.12
CA TRP A 321 10.61 5.97 18.70
C TRP A 321 11.55 7.16 18.45
N SER A 322 11.33 8.28 19.15
CA SER A 322 12.14 9.50 18.99
C SER A 322 13.59 9.31 19.42
N LYS A 323 13.84 8.42 20.40
CA LYS A 323 15.18 8.05 20.88
C LYS A 323 15.88 6.98 20.01
N GLY A 324 15.21 6.46 18.98
CA GLY A 324 15.77 5.40 18.15
C GLY A 324 15.78 4.01 18.84
N GLU A 325 15.04 3.83 19.93
CA GLU A 325 14.99 2.59 20.71
C GLU A 325 13.99 1.56 20.16
N ARG A 326 13.43 1.80 18.97
CA ARG A 326 12.42 0.97 18.31
C ARG A 326 12.71 -0.52 18.38
N MET A 327 13.92 -0.93 17.97
CA MET A 327 14.28 -2.36 17.92
C MET A 327 14.34 -3.02 19.31
N ALA A 328 14.71 -2.28 20.34
CA ALA A 328 14.69 -2.77 21.73
C ALA A 328 13.25 -3.00 22.20
N VAL A 329 12.34 -2.09 21.87
CA VAL A 329 10.90 -2.22 22.16
C VAL A 329 10.31 -3.43 21.44
N ILE A 330 10.51 -3.57 20.14
CA ILE A 330 10.00 -4.71 19.34
C ILE A 330 10.46 -6.03 19.98
N LYS A 331 11.76 -6.17 20.26
CA LYS A 331 12.32 -7.38 20.88
C LYS A 331 11.67 -7.71 22.21
N LYS A 332 11.47 -6.70 23.07
CA LYS A 332 10.84 -6.86 24.39
C LYS A 332 9.39 -7.33 24.24
N LEU A 333 8.61 -6.72 23.35
CA LEU A 333 7.20 -7.05 23.16
C LEU A 333 7.04 -8.45 22.54
N THR A 334 7.85 -8.81 21.56
CA THR A 334 7.83 -10.14 20.95
C THR A 334 8.17 -11.25 21.96
N ALA A 335 9.18 -11.03 22.81
CA ALA A 335 9.55 -11.98 23.86
C ALA A 335 8.48 -12.13 24.96
N ALA A 336 7.71 -11.09 25.25
CA ALA A 336 6.61 -11.14 26.21
C ALA A 336 5.40 -11.92 25.68
N ALA A 337 5.14 -11.83 24.37
CA ALA A 337 4.02 -12.52 23.71
C ALA A 337 4.27 -14.02 23.48
N SER A 338 5.53 -14.47 23.58
CA SER A 338 5.90 -15.90 23.41
C SER A 338 5.81 -16.70 24.71
N LYS A 339 5.44 -16.07 25.84
CA LYS A 339 5.24 -16.67 27.16
C LYS A 339 3.76 -16.90 27.47
#